data_b1c0712d49273e8061018e8fdee6e246
#
_entry.id   b1c0712d49273e8061018e8fdee6e246
#
_cell.length_a   1.000
_cell.length_b   1.000
_cell.length_c   1.000
_cell.angle_alpha   90.00
_cell.angle_beta   90.00
_cell.angle_gamma   90.00
#
_symmetry.space_group_name_H-M   'P 1'
#
loop_
_entity.id
_entity.type
_entity.pdbx_description
1 polymer ?
#
loop_
_entity_poly.entity_id
_entity_poly.type
_entity_poly.pdbx_seq_one_letter_code
_entity_poly.pdbx_strand_id
1 'polypeptide(L)'
;TGANVENSAYGSTICAERSAIVRANAQGVRTFRSIAIIGRGENFDTEEVTGPCGSCRQMLYESSQVSETNLEVIMSTTKKDKIVIATMEELLPLAFGPKNLGIELGKYRKN
;
A
#
# COMPACT_ATOMS: atom_id res chain seq x y z
N THR A 1 -7.04 8.47 -3.41
CA THR A 1 -6.95 7.53 -4.53
C THR A 1 -5.66 7.72 -5.30
N GLY A 2 -5.24 6.71 -6.01
CA GLY A 2 -4.07 6.77 -6.86
C GLY A 2 -4.17 5.78 -8.01
N ALA A 3 -3.36 6.02 -9.03
CA ALA A 3 -3.27 5.17 -10.21
C ALA A 3 -1.81 4.93 -10.59
N ASN A 4 -1.54 3.86 -11.32
CA ASN A 4 -0.21 3.57 -11.83
C ASN A 4 0.29 4.69 -12.74
N VAL A 5 1.59 4.98 -12.63
CA VAL A 5 2.32 5.84 -13.55
C VAL A 5 3.47 5.02 -14.12
N GLU A 6 3.32 4.56 -15.34
CA GLU A 6 4.32 3.74 -16.01
C GLU A 6 5.47 4.60 -16.55
N ASN A 7 6.67 4.02 -16.57
CA ASN A 7 7.85 4.67 -17.10
C ASN A 7 8.74 3.64 -17.79
N SER A 8 9.33 4.00 -18.91
CA SER A 8 10.25 3.11 -19.61
C SER A 8 11.55 2.87 -18.86
N ALA A 9 11.91 3.76 -17.95
CA ALA A 9 12.89 3.47 -16.91
C ALA A 9 12.15 2.74 -15.79
N TYR A 10 12.15 1.44 -15.80
CA TYR A 10 11.28 0.62 -14.95
C TYR A 10 11.37 0.96 -13.46
N GLY A 11 12.55 1.32 -12.98
CA GLY A 11 12.72 1.75 -11.58
C GLY A 11 12.00 3.04 -11.23
N SER A 12 11.57 3.81 -12.22
CA SER A 12 10.82 5.07 -12.03
C SER A 12 9.31 4.89 -12.10
N THR A 13 8.83 3.69 -12.41
CA THR A 13 7.40 3.38 -12.42
C THR A 13 6.85 3.49 -11.00
N ILE A 14 5.68 4.12 -10.86
CA ILE A 14 5.01 4.30 -9.57
C ILE A 14 3.72 3.50 -9.57
N CYS A 15 3.60 2.54 -8.66
CA CYS A 15 2.38 1.75 -8.50
C CYS A 15 1.26 2.61 -7.90
N ALA A 16 0.01 2.22 -8.17
CA ALA A 16 -1.18 2.94 -7.69
C ALA A 16 -1.18 3.09 -6.16
N GLU A 17 -0.73 2.08 -5.41
CA GLU A 17 -0.67 2.11 -3.95
C GLU A 17 0.25 3.24 -3.46
N ARG A 18 1.44 3.36 -4.06
CA ARG A 18 2.39 4.42 -3.71
C ARG A 18 1.86 5.79 -4.11
N SER A 19 1.23 5.87 -5.29
CA SER A 19 0.60 7.10 -5.77
C SER A 19 -0.46 7.59 -4.78
N ALA A 20 -1.30 6.68 -4.28
CA ALA A 20 -2.33 7.01 -3.30
C ALA A 20 -1.73 7.51 -1.98
N ILE A 21 -0.68 6.85 -1.48
CA ILE A 21 -0.02 7.23 -0.23
C ILE A 21 0.62 8.62 -0.34
N VAL A 22 1.37 8.88 -1.42
CA VAL A 22 2.05 10.17 -1.56
C VAL A 22 1.05 11.31 -1.76
N ARG A 23 -0.06 11.03 -2.44
CA ARG A 23 -1.14 12.02 -2.56
C ARG A 23 -1.74 12.36 -1.21
N ALA A 24 -2.07 11.36 -0.41
CA ALA A 24 -2.61 11.56 0.93
C ALA A 24 -1.63 12.32 1.81
N ASN A 25 -0.35 11.94 1.77
CA ASN A 25 0.70 12.60 2.52
C ASN A 25 0.84 14.07 2.12
N ALA A 26 0.76 14.38 0.82
CA ALA A 26 0.83 15.76 0.33
C ALA A 26 -0.37 16.60 0.82
N GLN A 27 -1.50 15.98 1.11
CA GLN A 27 -2.68 16.62 1.68
C GLN A 27 -2.66 16.65 3.21
N GLY A 28 -1.58 16.20 3.84
CA GLY A 28 -1.44 16.18 5.29
C GLY A 28 -2.03 14.97 5.97
N VAL A 29 -2.48 13.96 5.23
CA VAL A 29 -3.05 12.72 5.80
C VAL A 29 -1.97 11.66 5.88
N ARG A 30 -1.60 11.25 7.08
CA ARG A 30 -0.52 10.29 7.33
C ARG A 30 -0.93 9.07 8.16
N THR A 31 -2.19 9.01 8.57
CA THR A 31 -2.71 7.87 9.32
C THR A 31 -3.78 7.17 8.50
N PHE A 32 -3.64 5.85 8.37
CA PHE A 32 -4.52 5.03 7.54
C PHE A 32 -4.98 3.80 8.31
N ARG A 33 -6.16 3.27 7.95
CA ARG A 33 -6.70 2.03 8.51
C ARG A 33 -6.73 0.92 7.48
N SER A 34 -7.01 1.27 6.24
CA SER A 34 -7.14 0.27 5.17
C SER A 34 -6.84 0.87 3.82
N ILE A 35 -6.53 -0.01 2.88
CA ILE A 35 -6.37 0.31 1.47
C ILE A 35 -7.06 -0.76 0.64
N ALA A 36 -7.75 -0.36 -0.41
CA ALA A 36 -8.38 -1.27 -1.35
C ALA A 36 -7.64 -1.25 -2.67
N ILE A 37 -7.37 -2.41 -3.24
CA ILE A 37 -6.57 -2.58 -4.45
C ILE A 37 -7.34 -3.42 -5.46
N ILE A 38 -7.42 -2.91 -6.70
CA ILE A 38 -7.92 -3.65 -7.86
C ILE A 38 -6.86 -3.51 -8.96
N GLY A 39 -6.46 -4.64 -9.52
CA GLY A 39 -5.51 -4.64 -10.63
C GLY A 39 -6.00 -5.49 -11.79
N ARG A 40 -5.70 -5.06 -13.01
CA ARG A 40 -5.98 -5.84 -14.22
C ARG A 40 -4.97 -5.53 -15.31
N GLY A 41 -4.88 -6.40 -16.30
CA GLY A 41 -4.13 -6.12 -17.51
C GLY A 41 -4.92 -5.20 -18.44
N GLU A 42 -4.23 -4.62 -19.43
CA GLU A 42 -4.83 -3.67 -20.36
C GLU A 42 -6.01 -4.27 -21.13
N ASN A 43 -5.88 -5.54 -21.54
CA ASN A 43 -6.85 -6.23 -22.38
C ASN A 43 -7.46 -7.47 -21.73
N PHE A 44 -7.35 -7.61 -20.39
CA PHE A 44 -7.91 -8.77 -19.72
C PHE A 44 -8.25 -8.44 -18.25
N ASP A 45 -9.30 -9.11 -17.77
CA ASP A 45 -9.67 -9.08 -16.37
C ASP A 45 -8.83 -10.08 -15.57
N THR A 46 -8.66 -9.83 -14.29
CA THR A 46 -7.96 -10.76 -13.40
C THR A 46 -8.92 -11.83 -12.86
N GLU A 47 -8.46 -13.08 -12.83
CA GLU A 47 -9.20 -14.19 -12.24
C GLU A 47 -8.84 -14.37 -10.76
N GLU A 48 -7.63 -13.97 -10.39
CA GLU A 48 -7.15 -13.99 -9.01
C GLU A 48 -6.93 -12.56 -8.50
N VAL A 49 -6.99 -12.38 -7.18
CA VAL A 49 -6.72 -11.06 -6.61
C VAL A 49 -5.26 -10.67 -6.82
N THR A 50 -5.05 -9.37 -7.03
CA THR A 50 -3.71 -8.80 -7.18
C THR A 50 -3.30 -8.15 -5.88
N GLY A 51 -2.23 -8.68 -5.28
CA GLY A 51 -1.64 -8.08 -4.10
C GLY A 51 -0.63 -6.98 -4.46
N PRO A 52 -0.26 -6.14 -3.50
CA PRO A 52 0.76 -5.13 -3.73
C PRO A 52 2.13 -5.78 -3.91
N CYS A 53 2.99 -5.18 -4.76
CA CYS A 53 4.35 -5.66 -4.94
C CYS A 53 5.18 -5.44 -3.66
N GLY A 54 6.38 -6.05 -3.60
CA GLY A 54 7.22 -5.96 -2.41
C GLY A 54 7.57 -4.54 -2.00
N SER A 55 7.89 -3.68 -2.97
CA SER A 55 8.19 -2.26 -2.70
C SER A 55 6.98 -1.53 -2.11
N CYS A 56 5.79 -1.80 -2.66
CA CYS A 56 4.55 -1.22 -2.13
C CYS A 56 4.24 -1.75 -0.74
N ARG A 57 4.49 -3.04 -0.49
CA ARG A 57 4.31 -3.63 0.85
C ARG A 57 5.20 -2.93 1.88
N GLN A 58 6.45 -2.61 1.52
CA GLN A 58 7.35 -1.89 2.41
C GLN A 58 6.82 -0.50 2.76
N MET A 59 6.34 0.24 1.76
CA MET A 59 5.76 1.57 1.99
C MET A 59 4.48 1.51 2.83
N LEU A 60 3.62 0.55 2.55
CA LEU A 60 2.41 0.32 3.34
C LEU A 60 2.74 -0.09 4.77
N TYR A 61 3.79 -0.89 4.95
CA TYR A 61 4.23 -1.29 6.28
C TYR A 61 4.68 -0.08 7.10
N GLU A 62 5.45 0.82 6.51
CA GLU A 62 5.87 2.05 7.21
C GLU A 62 4.66 2.91 7.57
N SER A 63 3.71 3.08 6.65
CA SER A 63 2.45 3.78 6.93
C SER A 63 1.66 3.11 8.06
N SER A 64 1.68 1.79 8.12
CA SER A 64 1.08 1.01 9.19
C SER A 64 1.73 1.35 10.55
N GLN A 65 3.06 1.43 10.59
CA GLN A 65 3.77 1.80 11.82
C GLN A 65 3.48 3.25 12.24
N VAL A 66 3.49 4.19 11.31
CA VAL A 66 3.17 5.59 11.60
C VAL A 66 1.74 5.71 12.12
N SER A 67 0.81 4.96 11.55
CA SER A 67 -0.60 4.95 11.97
C SER A 67 -0.84 4.21 13.29
N GLU A 68 0.14 3.42 13.76
CA GLU A 68 -0.04 2.49 14.89
C GLU A 68 -1.23 1.57 14.69
N THR A 69 -1.45 1.16 13.46
CA THR A 69 -2.56 0.30 13.07
C THR A 69 -1.99 -0.80 12.17
N ASN A 70 -2.36 -2.05 12.42
CA ASN A 70 -2.03 -3.13 11.49
C ASN A 70 -2.91 -2.96 10.26
N LEU A 71 -2.41 -2.22 9.27
CA LEU A 71 -3.15 -1.77 8.11
C LEU A 71 -3.83 -2.93 7.39
N GLU A 72 -5.11 -2.77 7.10
CA GLU A 72 -5.89 -3.76 6.38
C GLU A 72 -5.79 -3.52 4.88
N VAL A 73 -5.50 -4.57 4.13
CA VAL A 73 -5.39 -4.51 2.67
C VAL A 73 -6.51 -5.35 2.07
N ILE A 74 -7.40 -4.69 1.34
CA ILE A 74 -8.56 -5.30 0.69
C ILE A 74 -8.22 -5.47 -0.79
N MET A 75 -8.13 -6.71 -1.24
CA MET A 75 -7.74 -7.03 -2.62
C MET A 75 -8.92 -7.65 -3.35
N SER A 76 -9.22 -7.15 -4.54
CA SER A 76 -10.36 -7.61 -5.32
C SER A 76 -9.97 -7.87 -6.77
N THR A 77 -10.65 -8.83 -7.37
CA THR A 77 -10.64 -8.99 -8.83
C THR A 77 -11.45 -7.87 -9.49
N THR A 78 -11.24 -7.66 -10.78
CA THR A 78 -11.97 -6.61 -11.53
C THR A 78 -13.47 -6.86 -11.56
N LYS A 79 -13.90 -8.12 -11.51
CA LYS A 79 -15.33 -8.48 -11.47
C LYS A 79 -15.90 -8.47 -10.07
N LYS A 80 -15.06 -8.28 -9.05
CA LYS A 80 -15.45 -8.27 -7.64
C LYS A 80 -16.06 -9.59 -7.16
N ASP A 81 -15.77 -10.69 -7.85
CA ASP A 81 -16.22 -12.02 -7.49
C ASP A 81 -15.31 -12.71 -6.46
N LYS A 82 -14.10 -12.18 -6.27
CA LYS A 82 -13.16 -12.62 -5.26
C LYS A 82 -12.64 -11.42 -4.50
N ILE A 83 -12.73 -11.47 -3.18
CA ILE A 83 -12.18 -10.43 -2.30
C ILE A 83 -11.37 -11.13 -1.22
N VAL A 84 -10.13 -10.71 -1.05
CA VAL A 84 -9.24 -11.20 0.01
C VAL A 84 -8.85 -10.00 0.86
N ILE A 85 -8.96 -10.16 2.18
CA ILE A 85 -8.54 -9.14 3.14
C ILE A 85 -7.38 -9.71 3.95
N ALA A 86 -6.28 -8.98 4.00
CA ALA A 86 -5.10 -9.34 4.77
C ALA A 86 -4.57 -8.11 5.49
N THR A 87 -3.81 -8.33 6.55
CA THR A 87 -3.14 -7.23 7.25
C THR A 87 -1.71 -7.07 6.73
N MET A 88 -1.09 -5.94 7.03
CA MET A 88 0.30 -5.73 6.63
C MET A 88 1.26 -6.70 7.29
N GLU A 89 0.97 -7.12 8.53
CA GLU A 89 1.80 -8.14 9.20
C GLU A 89 1.73 -9.49 8.48
N GLU A 90 0.58 -9.83 7.90
CA GLU A 90 0.44 -11.05 7.11
C GLU A 90 1.14 -10.94 5.75
N LEU A 91 1.10 -9.77 5.13
CA LEU A 91 1.67 -9.54 3.80
C LEU A 91 3.18 -9.30 3.81
N LEU A 92 3.75 -8.88 4.92
CA LEU A 92 5.18 -8.63 5.06
C LEU A 92 5.67 -9.10 6.44
N PRO A 93 5.75 -10.43 6.65
CA PRO A 93 6.22 -10.97 7.93
C PRO A 93 7.67 -10.59 8.20
N LEU A 94 8.03 -10.41 9.47
CA LEU A 94 9.39 -10.07 9.91
C LEU A 94 9.93 -8.84 9.20
N ALA A 95 9.06 -7.87 8.94
CA ALA A 95 9.41 -6.68 8.18
C ALA A 95 10.32 -5.73 8.94
N PHE A 96 11.16 -5.01 8.21
CA PHE A 96 11.98 -3.93 8.74
C PHE A 96 11.20 -2.62 8.63
N GLY A 97 11.21 -1.84 9.70
CA GLY A 97 10.57 -0.52 9.71
C GLY A 97 11.27 0.43 10.68
N PRO A 98 10.82 1.69 10.73
CA PRO A 98 11.48 2.71 11.57
C PRO A 98 11.57 2.33 13.04
N LYS A 99 10.62 1.58 13.57
CA LYS A 99 10.67 1.12 14.96
C LYS A 99 11.86 0.23 15.26
N ASN A 100 12.36 -0.51 14.27
CA ASN A 100 13.58 -1.32 14.42
C ASN A 100 14.81 -0.47 14.67
N LEU A 101 14.77 0.81 14.29
CA LEU A 101 15.84 1.79 14.51
C LEU A 101 15.59 2.65 15.74
N GLY A 102 14.55 2.37 16.52
CA GLY A 102 14.22 3.15 17.71
C GLY A 102 13.65 4.54 17.41
N ILE A 103 13.13 4.77 16.20
CA ILE A 103 12.61 6.07 15.81
C ILE A 103 11.23 6.29 16.43
N GLU A 104 11.05 7.46 17.08
CA GLU A 104 9.77 7.88 17.60
C GLU A 104 8.87 8.38 16.48
N LEU A 105 7.76 7.68 16.24
CA LEU A 105 6.89 7.97 15.10
C LEU A 105 5.74 8.93 15.40
N GLY A 106 5.46 9.18 16.67
CA GLY A 106 4.33 10.05 17.06
C GLY A 106 4.37 11.42 16.42
N LYS A 107 5.56 12.00 16.31
CA LYS A 107 5.76 13.34 15.71
C LYS A 107 5.45 13.38 14.20
N TYR A 108 5.45 12.25 13.52
CA TYR A 108 5.20 12.19 12.08
C TYR A 108 3.72 12.02 11.73
N ARG A 109 2.86 11.77 12.72
CA ARG A 109 1.41 11.67 12.51
C ARG A 109 0.74 13.03 12.42
N LYS A 110 1.38 14.07 12.93
CA LYS A 110 0.82 15.42 12.95
C LYS A 110 1.10 16.12 11.63
N ASN A 111 0.10 16.82 11.17
CA ASN A 111 0.19 17.59 9.93
C ASN A 111 0.67 19.00 10.21
#